data_aa18cf80bfd02d9099499dce3bda8bcb
#
_entry.id   aa18cf80bfd02d9099499dce3bda8bcb
#
_cell.length_a   1.000
_cell.length_b   1.000
_cell.length_c   1.000
_cell.angle_alpha   90.00
_cell.angle_beta   90.00
_cell.angle_gamma   90.00
#
_symmetry.space_group_name_H-M   'P 1'
#
loop_
_entity.id
_entity.type
_entity.pdbx_description
1 polymer ?
#
loop_
_entity_poly.entity_id
_entity_poly.type
_entity_poly.pdbx_seq_one_letter_code
_entity_poly.pdbx_strand_id
1 'polypeptide(L)'
;MQKVSISRLALAAGMTSMIPPAFAADAGFITDATATLQARNYYFSRDFSDIVGPNQQSKAEEWGQGFILNFRSGYTPGAVGFGADAIGQLGIKLDSSRDRSGTGLLPVGSDGRAPDEYSRMGVALKAKVSKTELKVGELQPNLPVLTFSDIRLLPPTYQGVSIVSSEVDGLTLQGGRLRSTSLRNEAGDDRMRAMLGRTPQAAFSDAFNYAGGDYAFNAKRTSFGLWYAQLEDIYNQRYIGLKHSEPLGDWILGANLGYYDSQADGGKLAGNVDNQAFYSLLSAKRGGHTFYIGYQAMYGDSAFPRVFANVSPLGNEVPTYEFAERDERSWQARYDYDLAAMGWPGLIATVRYITSDNVSTGMGFEGTAQERDLDIGYTVQSGPLKNVGIRLRNVAARSNYRSDIDENRLILSYTLTLF
;
A
#
# COMPACT_ATOMS: atom_id res chain seq x y z
N MET A 1 -29.73 -28.44 9.19
CA MET A 1 -28.71 -28.20 8.15
C MET A 1 -28.88 -26.77 7.68
N GLN A 2 -28.21 -25.82 8.33
CA GLN A 2 -28.19 -24.39 7.94
C GLN A 2 -26.87 -24.12 7.22
N LYS A 3 -26.98 -23.58 6.01
CA LYS A 3 -25.83 -23.16 5.21
C LYS A 3 -25.21 -21.90 5.87
N VAL A 4 -24.01 -22.03 6.37
CA VAL A 4 -23.22 -20.91 6.85
C VAL A 4 -22.68 -20.15 5.64
N SER A 5 -23.20 -18.94 5.43
CA SER A 5 -22.70 -17.99 4.44
C SER A 5 -21.39 -17.40 4.97
N ILE A 6 -20.29 -17.66 4.28
CA ILE A 6 -18.98 -17.10 4.62
C ILE A 6 -18.95 -15.64 4.16
N SER A 7 -19.17 -14.73 5.10
CA SER A 7 -19.00 -13.28 4.87
C SER A 7 -17.53 -12.97 4.65
N ARG A 8 -17.19 -12.42 3.50
CA ARG A 8 -15.85 -11.99 3.12
C ARG A 8 -15.44 -10.78 3.94
N LEU A 9 -14.43 -10.93 4.78
CA LEU A 9 -13.78 -9.81 5.47
C LEU A 9 -12.85 -9.12 4.48
N ALA A 10 -13.15 -7.87 4.16
CA ALA A 10 -12.21 -7.01 3.46
C ALA A 10 -11.13 -6.56 4.44
N LEU A 11 -9.97 -7.20 4.39
CA LEU A 11 -8.74 -6.62 4.94
C LEU A 11 -8.40 -5.44 4.05
N ALA A 12 -8.40 -4.23 4.59
CA ALA A 12 -7.98 -3.04 3.86
C ALA A 12 -6.45 -3.05 3.74
N ALA A 13 -5.97 -3.83 2.81
CA ALA A 13 -4.66 -3.77 2.15
C ALA A 13 -4.67 -4.91 1.11
N GLY A 14 -4.88 -4.56 -0.15
CA GLY A 14 -4.77 -5.49 -1.26
C GLY A 14 -6.13 -5.91 -1.83
N MET A 15 -6.65 -5.14 -2.76
CA MET A 15 -7.58 -5.68 -3.74
C MET A 15 -6.81 -6.67 -4.61
N THR A 16 -6.78 -7.94 -4.20
CA THR A 16 -6.51 -9.01 -5.14
C THR A 16 -7.71 -9.07 -6.08
N SER A 17 -7.51 -8.71 -7.34
CA SER A 17 -8.48 -8.98 -8.39
C SER A 17 -8.64 -10.50 -8.51
N MET A 18 -9.67 -11.07 -7.89
CA MET A 18 -10.08 -12.43 -8.21
C MET A 18 -10.67 -12.41 -9.62
N ILE A 19 -9.96 -13.00 -10.58
CA ILE A 19 -10.49 -13.34 -11.90
C ILE A 19 -11.40 -14.53 -11.71
N PRO A 20 -12.71 -14.46 -12.01
CA PRO A 20 -13.57 -15.63 -12.03
C PRO A 20 -13.16 -16.58 -13.15
N PRO A 21 -13.39 -17.91 -13.03
CA PRO A 21 -13.13 -18.83 -14.11
C PRO A 21 -14.03 -18.49 -15.31
N ALA A 22 -13.43 -18.27 -16.46
CA ALA A 22 -14.11 -17.96 -17.70
C ALA A 22 -14.87 -19.22 -18.20
N PHE A 23 -16.18 -19.16 -18.18
CA PHE A 23 -16.99 -19.94 -19.12
C PHE A 23 -16.99 -19.17 -20.45
N ALA A 24 -16.75 -19.88 -21.54
CA ALA A 24 -16.76 -19.32 -22.87
C ALA A 24 -18.18 -18.86 -23.27
N ALA A 25 -18.47 -17.60 -23.03
CA ALA A 25 -19.47 -16.81 -23.71
C ALA A 25 -18.70 -15.71 -24.45
N ASP A 26 -19.15 -15.29 -25.62
CA ASP A 26 -18.48 -14.35 -26.54
C ASP A 26 -17.70 -13.24 -25.81
N ALA A 27 -16.45 -13.53 -25.46
CA ALA A 27 -15.56 -12.59 -24.78
C ALA A 27 -15.30 -11.44 -25.75
N GLY A 28 -15.60 -10.21 -25.33
CA GLY A 28 -15.49 -9.03 -26.16
C GLY A 28 -14.75 -7.89 -25.49
N PHE A 29 -14.01 -7.13 -26.28
CA PHE A 29 -13.28 -5.95 -25.82
C PHE A 29 -14.18 -4.96 -25.03
N ILE A 30 -15.44 -4.76 -25.48
CA ILE A 30 -16.40 -3.86 -24.84
C ILE A 30 -17.36 -4.61 -23.93
N THR A 31 -17.82 -5.82 -24.29
CA THR A 31 -18.83 -6.56 -23.53
C THR A 31 -18.34 -6.97 -22.13
N ASP A 32 -17.04 -7.22 -21.98
CA ASP A 32 -16.42 -7.57 -20.69
C ASP A 32 -15.70 -6.37 -20.08
N ALA A 33 -15.90 -5.16 -20.63
CA ALA A 33 -15.31 -3.97 -20.08
C ALA A 33 -15.96 -3.61 -18.73
N THR A 34 -15.17 -3.00 -17.85
CA THR A 34 -15.63 -2.43 -16.59
C THR A 34 -15.15 -1.01 -16.44
N ALA A 35 -15.98 -0.14 -15.90
CA ALA A 35 -15.59 1.21 -15.56
C ALA A 35 -16.10 1.58 -14.17
N THR A 36 -15.24 2.19 -13.37
CA THR A 36 -15.60 2.71 -12.04
C THR A 36 -15.11 4.13 -11.88
N LEU A 37 -15.91 4.96 -11.21
CA LEU A 37 -15.54 6.30 -10.77
C LEU A 37 -15.58 6.32 -9.24
N GLN A 38 -14.43 6.50 -8.60
CA GLN A 38 -14.34 6.71 -7.16
C GLN A 38 -14.25 8.20 -6.84
N ALA A 39 -15.13 8.69 -5.99
CA ALA A 39 -15.01 9.99 -5.32
C ALA A 39 -14.41 9.76 -3.93
N ARG A 40 -13.40 10.56 -3.56
CA ARG A 40 -12.72 10.50 -2.27
C ARG A 40 -12.56 11.91 -1.71
N ASN A 41 -13.24 12.20 -0.62
CA ASN A 41 -13.04 13.42 0.16
C ASN A 41 -12.11 13.10 1.32
N TYR A 42 -11.04 13.87 1.47
CA TYR A 42 -10.01 13.56 2.45
C TYR A 42 -9.57 14.81 3.18
N TYR A 43 -9.87 14.88 4.48
CA TYR A 43 -9.32 15.84 5.42
C TYR A 43 -8.21 15.20 6.22
N PHE A 44 -7.07 15.88 6.34
CA PHE A 44 -5.88 15.40 7.00
C PHE A 44 -5.22 16.51 7.81
N SER A 45 -5.13 16.34 9.13
CA SER A 45 -4.45 17.25 10.05
C SER A 45 -3.35 16.52 10.81
N ARG A 46 -2.19 17.16 10.91
CA ARG A 46 -1.04 16.75 11.72
C ARG A 46 -0.59 17.92 12.57
N ASP A 47 -0.48 17.71 13.85
CA ASP A 47 0.16 18.65 14.79
C ASP A 47 1.52 18.06 15.19
N PHE A 48 2.58 18.88 15.15
CA PHE A 48 3.94 18.52 15.51
C PHE A 48 4.31 19.18 16.82
N SER A 49 4.82 18.40 17.77
CA SER A 49 5.39 18.87 19.03
C SER A 49 6.78 18.26 19.25
N ASP A 50 7.52 18.77 20.23
CA ASP A 50 8.91 18.39 20.48
C ASP A 50 9.75 18.35 19.21
N ILE A 51 9.69 19.47 18.48
CA ILE A 51 10.20 19.58 17.10
C ILE A 51 11.71 19.32 17.06
N VAL A 52 12.09 18.30 16.27
CA VAL A 52 13.48 17.91 16.03
C VAL A 52 13.85 18.18 14.57
N GLY A 53 14.99 18.85 14.36
CA GLY A 53 15.53 19.12 13.04
C GLY A 53 15.25 20.57 12.54
N PRO A 54 15.60 20.85 11.29
CA PRO A 54 15.53 22.22 10.72
C PRO A 54 14.11 22.67 10.37
N ASN A 55 13.18 21.74 10.18
CA ASN A 55 11.79 22.08 9.85
C ASN A 55 11.04 22.47 11.13
N GLN A 56 10.67 23.74 11.22
CA GLN A 56 9.98 24.33 12.38
C GLN A 56 8.45 24.35 12.22
N GLN A 57 7.91 23.61 11.25
CA GLN A 57 6.46 23.55 11.03
C GLN A 57 5.78 22.86 12.21
N SER A 58 4.86 23.56 12.87
CA SER A 58 4.08 23.03 14.01
C SER A 58 2.80 22.30 13.58
N LYS A 59 2.34 22.53 12.34
CA LYS A 59 1.11 21.93 11.83
C LYS A 59 1.18 21.70 10.31
N ALA A 60 0.63 20.56 9.85
CA ALA A 60 0.30 20.32 8.45
C ALA A 60 -1.19 19.94 8.36
N GLU A 61 -1.96 20.66 7.55
CA GLU A 61 -3.40 20.47 7.45
C GLU A 61 -3.87 20.75 6.02
N GLU A 62 -4.49 19.77 5.41
CA GLU A 62 -4.98 19.87 4.04
C GLU A 62 -6.32 19.14 3.90
N TRP A 63 -7.17 19.67 3.03
CA TRP A 63 -8.43 19.06 2.65
C TRP A 63 -8.54 19.01 1.14
N GLY A 64 -8.82 17.83 0.60
CA GLY A 64 -8.91 17.62 -0.84
C GLY A 64 -10.07 16.74 -1.25
N GLN A 65 -10.52 16.94 -2.50
CA GLN A 65 -11.48 16.09 -3.18
C GLN A 65 -10.77 15.37 -4.33
N GLY A 66 -10.75 14.05 -4.32
CA GLY A 66 -10.21 13.22 -5.39
C GLY A 66 -11.30 12.55 -6.21
N PHE A 67 -11.03 12.39 -7.51
CA PHE A 67 -11.81 11.55 -8.43
C PHE A 67 -10.86 10.60 -9.15
N ILE A 68 -11.17 9.31 -9.15
CA ILE A 68 -10.35 8.26 -9.75
C ILE A 68 -11.24 7.46 -10.69
N LEU A 69 -11.02 7.61 -11.98
CA LEU A 69 -11.66 6.82 -13.03
C LEU A 69 -10.78 5.63 -13.38
N ASN A 70 -11.31 4.43 -13.27
CA ASN A 70 -10.65 3.21 -13.75
C ASN A 70 -11.50 2.59 -14.85
N PHE A 71 -10.93 2.40 -16.02
CA PHE A 71 -11.49 1.65 -17.12
C PHE A 71 -10.63 0.43 -17.39
N ARG A 72 -11.25 -0.72 -17.59
CA ARG A 72 -10.60 -1.97 -18.01
C ARG A 72 -11.41 -2.59 -19.13
N SER A 73 -10.86 -2.70 -20.32
CA SER A 73 -11.50 -3.43 -21.39
C SER A 73 -11.53 -4.94 -21.11
N GLY A 74 -12.38 -5.68 -21.78
CA GLY A 74 -12.19 -7.10 -22.03
C GLY A 74 -11.04 -7.34 -23.01
N TYR A 75 -11.03 -8.53 -23.61
CA TYR A 75 -10.04 -8.92 -24.62
C TYR A 75 -10.71 -9.19 -25.95
N THR A 76 -9.99 -8.92 -27.06
CA THR A 76 -10.43 -9.36 -28.39
C THR A 76 -10.49 -10.89 -28.47
N PRO A 77 -11.42 -11.46 -29.26
CA PRO A 77 -11.44 -12.91 -29.52
C PRO A 77 -10.16 -13.37 -30.22
N GLY A 78 -9.77 -14.63 -30.01
CA GLY A 78 -8.64 -15.27 -30.69
C GLY A 78 -7.68 -15.96 -29.71
N ALA A 79 -6.64 -16.61 -30.27
CA ALA A 79 -5.59 -17.27 -29.48
C ALA A 79 -4.76 -16.27 -28.66
N VAL A 80 -4.65 -15.03 -29.15
CA VAL A 80 -4.09 -13.89 -28.44
C VAL A 80 -5.19 -12.84 -28.32
N GLY A 81 -5.61 -12.56 -27.10
CA GLY A 81 -6.55 -11.48 -26.79
C GLY A 81 -5.81 -10.18 -26.54
N PHE A 82 -6.30 -9.07 -27.11
CA PHE A 82 -5.77 -7.71 -26.89
C PHE A 82 -6.79 -6.87 -26.14
N GLY A 83 -6.31 -5.98 -25.28
CA GLY A 83 -7.13 -5.07 -24.50
C GLY A 83 -6.38 -3.82 -24.12
N ALA A 84 -7.09 -2.91 -23.43
CA ALA A 84 -6.53 -1.68 -22.90
C ALA A 84 -7.17 -1.33 -21.55
N ASP A 85 -6.37 -0.81 -20.63
CA ASP A 85 -6.80 -0.26 -19.36
C ASP A 85 -6.50 1.25 -19.35
N ALA A 86 -7.31 2.06 -18.68
CA ALA A 86 -7.05 3.48 -18.50
C ALA A 86 -7.35 3.90 -17.05
N ILE A 87 -6.54 4.81 -16.54
CA ILE A 87 -6.77 5.46 -15.24
C ILE A 87 -6.76 6.98 -15.44
N GLY A 88 -7.81 7.64 -14.95
CA GLY A 88 -7.91 9.10 -14.90
C GLY A 88 -7.98 9.54 -13.45
N GLN A 89 -7.22 10.56 -13.07
CA GLN A 89 -7.16 11.04 -11.70
C GLN A 89 -7.25 12.57 -11.68
N LEU A 90 -8.09 13.09 -10.78
CA LEU A 90 -8.26 14.52 -10.55
C LEU A 90 -8.28 14.77 -9.04
N GLY A 91 -7.39 15.63 -8.55
CA GLY A 91 -7.37 16.13 -7.19
C GLY A 91 -7.72 17.62 -7.18
N ILE A 92 -8.65 18.01 -6.32
CA ILE A 92 -9.10 19.40 -6.14
C ILE A 92 -8.80 19.80 -4.72
N LYS A 93 -8.14 20.93 -4.54
CA LYS A 93 -7.89 21.54 -3.24
C LYS A 93 -9.19 22.13 -2.70
N LEU A 94 -9.58 21.73 -1.50
CA LEU A 94 -10.69 22.35 -0.76
C LEU A 94 -10.16 23.33 0.29
N ASP A 95 -9.08 22.96 1.00
CA ASP A 95 -8.34 23.84 1.90
C ASP A 95 -6.87 23.43 1.99
N SER A 96 -5.99 24.40 1.94
CA SER A 96 -4.54 24.33 2.23
C SER A 96 -3.96 25.73 2.28
N SER A 97 -2.87 25.93 3.03
CA SER A 97 -2.13 27.18 3.04
C SER A 97 -0.62 26.90 3.07
N ARG A 98 0.19 27.92 2.76
CA ARG A 98 1.66 27.80 2.68
C ARG A 98 2.27 27.24 3.98
N ASP A 99 1.76 27.67 5.12
CA ASP A 99 2.23 27.33 6.46
C ASP A 99 1.67 26.02 7.00
N ARG A 100 0.70 25.40 6.29
CA ARG A 100 0.06 24.14 6.67
C ARG A 100 0.12 23.05 5.58
N SER A 101 0.82 23.30 4.47
CA SER A 101 1.00 22.31 3.39
C SER A 101 1.91 21.16 3.84
N GLY A 102 1.97 20.08 3.04
CA GLY A 102 2.95 19.00 3.23
C GLY A 102 2.41 17.72 3.88
N THR A 103 1.09 17.52 3.94
CA THR A 103 0.51 16.23 4.36
C THR A 103 0.72 15.12 3.33
N GLY A 104 1.06 15.49 2.08
CA GLY A 104 1.14 14.61 0.92
C GLY A 104 -0.22 14.25 0.32
N LEU A 105 -1.27 15.01 0.63
CA LEU A 105 -2.55 14.94 -0.08
C LEU A 105 -2.50 15.72 -1.39
N LEU A 106 -1.95 16.93 -1.33
CA LEU A 106 -1.89 17.90 -2.43
C LEU A 106 -0.45 18.12 -2.86
N PRO A 107 -0.20 18.52 -4.12
CA PRO A 107 1.11 19.00 -4.54
C PRO A 107 1.52 20.24 -3.74
N VAL A 108 2.82 20.45 -3.62
CA VAL A 108 3.37 21.67 -3.02
C VAL A 108 4.20 22.39 -4.08
N GLY A 109 3.75 23.57 -4.50
CA GLY A 109 4.43 24.39 -5.47
C GLY A 109 5.74 25.01 -4.91
N SER A 110 6.53 25.61 -5.77
CA SER A 110 7.79 26.25 -5.40
C SER A 110 7.61 27.44 -4.42
N ASP A 111 6.41 28.02 -4.38
CA ASP A 111 5.98 29.06 -3.44
C ASP A 111 5.46 28.51 -2.09
N GLY A 112 5.46 27.19 -1.92
CA GLY A 112 4.96 26.48 -0.73
C GLY A 112 3.44 26.31 -0.69
N ARG A 113 2.71 26.64 -1.78
CA ARG A 113 1.24 26.53 -1.84
C ARG A 113 0.83 25.36 -2.70
N ALA A 114 -0.31 24.77 -2.37
CA ALA A 114 -0.95 23.77 -3.22
C ALA A 114 -1.68 24.47 -4.38
N PRO A 115 -1.58 23.97 -5.64
CA PRO A 115 -2.43 24.41 -6.74
C PRO A 115 -3.90 24.09 -6.45
N ASP A 116 -4.82 24.77 -7.15
CA ASP A 116 -6.26 24.57 -6.94
C ASP A 116 -6.71 23.18 -7.38
N GLU A 117 -6.07 22.65 -8.43
CA GLU A 117 -6.30 21.30 -8.94
C GLU A 117 -5.02 20.70 -9.53
N TYR A 118 -5.00 19.38 -9.63
CA TYR A 118 -3.99 18.61 -10.36
C TYR A 118 -4.62 17.35 -10.92
N SER A 119 -4.19 16.94 -12.10
CA SER A 119 -4.77 15.79 -12.78
C SER A 119 -3.75 15.05 -13.60
N ARG A 120 -4.03 13.79 -13.87
CA ARG A 120 -3.27 12.94 -14.77
C ARG A 120 -4.14 11.86 -15.37
N MET A 121 -3.70 11.34 -16.52
CA MET A 121 -4.32 10.22 -17.20
C MET A 121 -3.23 9.27 -17.71
N GLY A 122 -3.44 7.97 -17.52
CA GLY A 122 -2.55 6.93 -17.99
C GLY A 122 -3.32 5.82 -18.69
N VAL A 123 -2.64 5.17 -19.65
CA VAL A 123 -3.18 4.04 -20.43
C VAL A 123 -2.18 2.90 -20.41
N ALA A 124 -2.66 1.66 -20.30
CA ALA A 124 -1.88 0.46 -20.50
C ALA A 124 -2.52 -0.40 -21.59
N LEU A 125 -1.73 -0.82 -22.55
CA LEU A 125 -2.11 -1.87 -23.49
C LEU A 125 -1.86 -3.22 -22.86
N LYS A 126 -2.72 -4.20 -23.15
CA LYS A 126 -2.58 -5.55 -22.61
C LYS A 126 -2.79 -6.62 -23.68
N ALA A 127 -2.02 -7.69 -23.57
CA ALA A 127 -2.18 -8.88 -24.40
C ALA A 127 -2.23 -10.11 -23.49
N LYS A 128 -3.08 -11.07 -23.83
CA LYS A 128 -3.28 -12.28 -23.04
C LYS A 128 -3.26 -13.52 -23.92
N VAL A 129 -2.51 -14.53 -23.48
CA VAL A 129 -2.51 -15.87 -24.04
C VAL A 129 -2.76 -16.84 -22.89
N SER A 130 -3.82 -17.63 -22.95
CA SER A 130 -4.21 -18.54 -21.87
C SER A 130 -4.35 -17.80 -20.52
N LYS A 131 -3.53 -18.11 -19.53
CA LYS A 131 -3.48 -17.47 -18.19
C LYS A 131 -2.27 -16.55 -18.03
N THR A 132 -1.62 -16.18 -19.14
CA THR A 132 -0.47 -15.26 -19.15
C THR A 132 -0.87 -13.93 -19.75
N GLU A 133 -0.66 -12.83 -19.00
CA GLU A 133 -0.98 -11.46 -19.39
C GLU A 133 0.28 -10.60 -19.43
N LEU A 134 0.47 -9.88 -20.52
CA LEU A 134 1.46 -8.81 -20.68
C LEU A 134 0.74 -7.46 -20.64
N LYS A 135 1.28 -6.50 -19.88
CA LYS A 135 0.83 -5.10 -19.88
C LYS A 135 1.99 -4.16 -20.17
N VAL A 136 1.72 -3.11 -20.95
CA VAL A 136 2.69 -2.06 -21.29
C VAL A 136 2.00 -0.71 -21.15
N GLY A 137 2.57 0.18 -20.37
CA GLY A 137 2.04 1.53 -20.12
C GLY A 137 1.90 1.84 -18.65
N GLU A 138 0.79 2.43 -18.23
CA GLU A 138 0.52 2.87 -16.87
C GLU A 138 0.07 1.71 -15.98
N LEU A 139 0.80 1.45 -14.90
CA LEU A 139 0.65 0.29 -14.03
C LEU A 139 0.49 0.72 -12.56
N GLN A 140 -0.15 -0.13 -11.78
CA GLN A 140 -0.23 -0.05 -10.31
C GLN A 140 0.23 -1.38 -9.70
N PRO A 141 1.53 -1.63 -9.56
CA PRO A 141 2.05 -2.88 -9.03
C PRO A 141 1.71 -3.04 -7.55
N ASN A 142 1.34 -4.25 -7.16
CA ASN A 142 1.10 -4.63 -5.75
C ASN A 142 1.89 -5.91 -5.45
N LEU A 143 3.17 -5.74 -5.17
CA LEU A 143 4.17 -6.79 -5.02
C LEU A 143 4.81 -6.68 -3.64
N PRO A 144 5.35 -7.77 -3.06
CA PRO A 144 6.09 -7.68 -1.80
C PRO A 144 7.29 -6.72 -1.86
N VAL A 145 7.86 -6.52 -3.04
CA VAL A 145 9.02 -5.65 -3.28
C VAL A 145 8.65 -4.26 -3.80
N LEU A 146 7.39 -4.03 -4.18
CA LEU A 146 6.86 -2.74 -4.61
C LEU A 146 5.34 -2.69 -4.43
N THR A 147 4.87 -2.10 -3.36
CA THR A 147 3.43 -1.90 -3.12
C THR A 147 3.06 -0.44 -3.37
N PHE A 148 2.22 -0.18 -4.37
CA PHE A 148 1.74 1.18 -4.60
C PHE A 148 0.90 1.68 -3.42
N SER A 149 0.99 2.99 -3.15
CA SER A 149 0.42 3.59 -1.94
C SER A 149 -0.95 4.22 -2.22
N ASP A 150 -2.04 3.52 -1.94
CA ASP A 150 -3.41 4.10 -2.00
C ASP A 150 -3.89 4.61 -0.63
N ILE A 151 -3.04 5.37 0.08
CA ILE A 151 -3.30 5.85 1.46
C ILE A 151 -3.51 7.37 1.54
N ARG A 152 -3.63 8.04 0.40
CA ARG A 152 -3.85 9.51 0.29
C ARG A 152 -5.00 9.80 -0.68
N LEU A 153 -5.06 11.02 -1.21
CA LEU A 153 -6.13 11.49 -2.08
C LEU A 153 -6.20 10.71 -3.40
N LEU A 154 -5.05 10.59 -4.08
CA LEU A 154 -4.88 9.84 -5.32
C LEU A 154 -3.79 8.77 -5.14
N PRO A 155 -3.90 7.59 -5.77
CA PRO A 155 -2.84 6.58 -5.75
C PRO A 155 -1.73 6.95 -6.74
N PRO A 156 -0.45 6.60 -6.47
CA PRO A 156 0.62 6.71 -7.44
C PRO A 156 0.45 5.69 -8.57
N THR A 157 1.11 5.95 -9.69
CA THR A 157 1.17 5.05 -10.85
C THR A 157 2.59 4.94 -11.36
N TYR A 158 2.84 3.96 -12.22
CA TYR A 158 4.18 3.65 -12.75
C TYR A 158 4.08 3.37 -14.23
N GLN A 159 5.03 3.87 -15.02
CA GLN A 159 5.14 3.51 -16.42
C GLN A 159 6.13 2.37 -16.64
N GLY A 160 5.73 1.36 -17.39
CA GLY A 160 6.59 0.23 -17.65
C GLY A 160 5.93 -0.95 -18.35
N VAL A 161 6.54 -2.11 -18.13
CA VAL A 161 6.10 -3.40 -18.67
C VAL A 161 5.94 -4.38 -17.52
N SER A 162 4.88 -5.17 -17.52
CA SER A 162 4.60 -6.22 -16.54
C SER A 162 4.09 -7.47 -17.26
N ILE A 163 4.57 -8.64 -16.83
CA ILE A 163 4.05 -9.95 -17.25
C ILE A 163 3.59 -10.71 -16.01
N VAL A 164 2.41 -11.31 -16.09
CA VAL A 164 1.84 -12.16 -15.03
C VAL A 164 1.40 -13.47 -15.65
N SER A 165 1.81 -14.60 -15.07
CA SER A 165 1.44 -15.94 -15.53
C SER A 165 0.90 -16.79 -14.38
N SER A 166 -0.25 -17.43 -14.60
CA SER A 166 -0.88 -18.38 -13.67
C SER A 166 -1.21 -19.70 -14.39
N GLU A 167 -0.33 -20.16 -15.30
CA GLU A 167 -0.51 -21.38 -16.08
C GLU A 167 -0.49 -22.64 -15.19
N VAL A 168 0.30 -22.63 -14.14
CA VAL A 168 0.38 -23.73 -13.17
C VAL A 168 -0.56 -23.44 -11.99
N ASP A 169 -1.38 -24.44 -11.64
CA ASP A 169 -2.32 -24.26 -10.52
C ASP A 169 -1.59 -24.00 -9.20
N GLY A 170 -2.11 -23.01 -8.48
CA GLY A 170 -1.50 -22.51 -7.23
C GLY A 170 -0.27 -21.61 -7.43
N LEU A 171 0.36 -21.54 -8.60
CA LEU A 171 1.54 -20.75 -8.86
C LEU A 171 1.19 -19.49 -9.67
N THR A 172 1.56 -18.32 -9.16
CA THR A 172 1.53 -17.05 -9.90
C THR A 172 2.96 -16.52 -10.02
N LEU A 173 3.44 -16.39 -11.25
CA LEU A 173 4.72 -15.78 -11.56
C LEU A 173 4.51 -14.37 -12.10
N GLN A 174 5.37 -13.44 -11.73
CA GLN A 174 5.32 -12.06 -12.21
C GLN A 174 6.72 -11.54 -12.45
N GLY A 175 6.85 -10.67 -13.46
CA GLY A 175 8.09 -9.96 -13.75
C GLY A 175 7.80 -8.66 -14.48
N GLY A 176 8.75 -7.73 -14.42
CA GLY A 176 8.56 -6.46 -15.11
C GLY A 176 9.71 -5.49 -14.93
N ARG A 177 9.59 -4.37 -15.66
CA ARG A 177 10.49 -3.23 -15.61
C ARG A 177 9.67 -1.95 -15.61
N LEU A 178 9.87 -1.12 -14.60
CA LEU A 178 9.26 0.20 -14.46
C LEU A 178 10.33 1.26 -14.70
N ARG A 179 9.98 2.39 -15.33
CA ARG A 179 10.93 3.44 -15.70
C ARG A 179 10.67 4.77 -15.03
N SER A 180 9.41 5.08 -14.73
CA SER A 180 9.01 6.31 -14.07
C SER A 180 7.85 6.08 -13.14
N THR A 181 7.56 7.05 -12.30
CA THR A 181 6.43 7.06 -11.37
C THR A 181 5.77 8.43 -11.39
N SER A 182 4.43 8.44 -11.39
CA SER A 182 3.66 9.63 -11.01
C SER A 182 3.32 9.49 -9.53
N LEU A 183 3.88 10.36 -8.69
CA LEU A 183 3.63 10.33 -7.27
C LEU A 183 2.17 10.72 -6.96
N ARG A 184 1.69 10.27 -5.79
CA ARG A 184 0.28 10.47 -5.34
C ARG A 184 -0.18 11.94 -5.30
N ASN A 185 0.74 12.89 -5.16
CA ASN A 185 0.50 14.33 -5.07
C ASN A 185 1.25 15.09 -6.17
N GLU A 186 1.33 14.54 -7.37
CA GLU A 186 1.96 15.16 -8.54
C GLU A 186 1.13 14.87 -9.79
N ALA A 187 1.24 15.74 -10.79
CA ALA A 187 0.57 15.60 -12.08
C ALA A 187 1.47 14.95 -13.15
N GLY A 188 2.79 15.09 -12.99
CA GLY A 188 3.79 14.59 -13.94
C GLY A 188 4.42 13.27 -13.53
N ASP A 189 5.23 12.74 -14.44
CA ASP A 189 6.07 11.56 -14.21
C ASP A 189 7.46 11.99 -13.79
N ASP A 190 8.00 11.30 -12.80
CA ASP A 190 9.36 11.45 -12.33
C ASP A 190 10.14 10.15 -12.41
N ARG A 191 11.48 10.28 -12.41
CA ARG A 191 12.35 9.13 -12.19
C ARG A 191 12.18 8.61 -10.77
N MET A 192 12.33 7.32 -10.59
CA MET A 192 12.21 6.70 -9.28
C MET A 192 13.44 6.99 -8.41
N ARG A 193 13.24 7.11 -7.11
CA ARG A 193 14.31 7.24 -6.11
C ARG A 193 14.02 6.34 -4.91
N ALA A 194 15.05 6.09 -4.11
CA ALA A 194 14.90 5.29 -2.90
C ALA A 194 14.41 6.11 -1.72
N MET A 195 13.87 5.40 -0.74
CA MET A 195 13.67 5.83 0.63
C MET A 195 14.37 4.80 1.53
N LEU A 196 15.23 5.25 2.43
CA LEU A 196 15.87 4.41 3.44
C LEU A 196 15.23 4.72 4.80
N GLY A 197 14.52 3.76 5.37
CA GLY A 197 13.62 4.02 6.48
C GLY A 197 12.65 5.14 6.11
N ARG A 198 12.72 6.29 6.80
CA ARG A 198 11.93 7.50 6.48
C ARG A 198 12.71 8.59 5.73
N THR A 199 13.93 8.35 5.35
CA THR A 199 14.80 9.34 4.69
C THR A 199 14.75 9.19 3.17
N PRO A 200 14.09 10.13 2.43
CA PRO A 200 14.12 10.14 0.98
C PRO A 200 15.56 10.39 0.48
N GLN A 201 15.99 9.60 -0.50
CA GLN A 201 17.30 9.77 -1.12
C GLN A 201 17.21 10.78 -2.28
N ALA A 202 18.27 11.54 -2.50
CA ALA A 202 18.30 12.56 -3.56
C ALA A 202 18.54 11.93 -4.95
N ALA A 203 19.25 10.81 -5.01
CA ALA A 203 19.61 10.16 -6.26
C ALA A 203 18.41 9.46 -6.91
N PHE A 204 18.35 9.55 -8.23
CA PHE A 204 17.32 8.92 -9.06
C PHE A 204 17.89 7.69 -9.78
N SER A 205 17.01 6.72 -9.99
CA SER A 205 17.27 5.51 -10.78
C SER A 205 16.50 5.56 -12.10
N ASP A 206 17.05 4.92 -13.12
CA ASP A 206 16.45 4.84 -14.45
C ASP A 206 15.45 3.70 -14.59
N ALA A 207 15.48 2.72 -13.68
CA ALA A 207 14.49 1.65 -13.69
C ALA A 207 14.40 0.89 -12.37
N PHE A 208 13.23 0.27 -12.19
CA PHE A 208 12.97 -0.76 -11.18
C PHE A 208 12.63 -2.06 -11.91
N ASN A 209 13.48 -3.06 -11.74
CA ASN A 209 13.31 -4.39 -12.29
C ASN A 209 12.80 -5.33 -11.19
N TYR A 210 11.91 -6.25 -11.53
CA TYR A 210 11.44 -7.24 -10.58
C TYR A 210 11.08 -8.56 -11.25
N ALA A 211 11.24 -9.65 -10.50
CA ALA A 211 10.77 -10.98 -10.86
C ALA A 211 10.49 -11.79 -9.60
N GLY A 212 9.48 -12.62 -9.64
CA GLY A 212 9.17 -13.51 -8.53
C GLY A 212 7.84 -14.20 -8.70
N GLY A 213 7.35 -14.78 -7.62
CA GLY A 213 6.07 -15.45 -7.62
C GLY A 213 5.69 -15.97 -6.26
N ASP A 214 4.42 -16.36 -6.18
CA ASP A 214 3.80 -16.93 -5.01
C ASP A 214 3.19 -18.28 -5.36
N TYR A 215 3.44 -19.29 -4.53
CA TYR A 215 2.85 -20.61 -4.64
C TYR A 215 1.89 -20.88 -3.49
N ALA A 216 0.60 -21.02 -3.82
CA ALA A 216 -0.46 -21.33 -2.87
C ALA A 216 -0.79 -22.83 -2.91
N PHE A 217 -0.74 -23.47 -1.75
CA PHE A 217 -0.99 -24.90 -1.57
C PHE A 217 -1.84 -25.16 -0.31
N ASN A 218 -2.06 -26.42 0.07
CA ASN A 218 -2.90 -26.78 1.22
C ASN A 218 -4.29 -26.13 1.14
N ALA A 219 -5.00 -26.38 0.02
CA ALA A 219 -6.29 -25.74 -0.28
C ALA A 219 -6.23 -24.19 -0.23
N LYS A 220 -5.10 -23.61 -0.66
CA LYS A 220 -4.79 -22.17 -0.64
C LYS A 220 -4.72 -21.55 0.76
N ARG A 221 -4.59 -22.36 1.81
CA ARG A 221 -4.40 -21.89 3.18
C ARG A 221 -2.94 -21.50 3.48
N THR A 222 -2.02 -22.00 2.68
CA THR A 222 -0.60 -21.69 2.79
C THR A 222 -0.10 -21.09 1.48
N SER A 223 0.67 -20.02 1.55
CA SER A 223 1.32 -19.39 0.40
C SER A 223 2.78 -19.12 0.73
N PHE A 224 3.66 -19.48 -0.19
CA PHE A 224 5.09 -19.23 -0.13
C PHE A 224 5.48 -18.31 -1.28
N GLY A 225 6.17 -17.21 -1.00
CA GLY A 225 6.61 -16.22 -1.97
C GLY A 225 8.13 -16.11 -2.06
N LEU A 226 8.64 -15.99 -3.29
CA LEU A 226 10.05 -15.67 -3.59
C LEU A 226 10.09 -14.52 -4.60
N TRP A 227 10.83 -13.45 -4.26
CA TRP A 227 10.91 -12.28 -5.11
C TRP A 227 12.33 -11.70 -5.13
N TYR A 228 12.67 -11.14 -6.26
CA TYR A 228 13.84 -10.31 -6.46
C TYR A 228 13.43 -8.98 -7.08
N ALA A 229 14.06 -7.90 -6.61
CA ALA A 229 13.90 -6.58 -7.18
C ALA A 229 15.24 -5.84 -7.22
N GLN A 230 15.35 -4.89 -8.15
CA GLN A 230 16.51 -4.02 -8.31
C GLN A 230 16.00 -2.61 -8.65
N LEU A 231 16.33 -1.64 -7.82
CA LEU A 231 16.31 -0.23 -8.18
C LEU A 231 17.71 0.10 -8.72
N GLU A 232 17.86 0.18 -10.04
CA GLU A 232 19.16 0.25 -10.74
C GLU A 232 20.07 1.31 -10.13
N ASP A 233 21.34 0.93 -9.93
CA ASP A 233 22.42 1.75 -9.34
C ASP A 233 22.17 2.21 -7.89
N ILE A 234 21.15 1.71 -7.22
CA ILE A 234 20.82 2.08 -5.83
C ILE A 234 20.81 0.85 -4.93
N TYR A 235 19.88 -0.10 -5.14
CA TYR A 235 19.83 -1.32 -4.35
C TYR A 235 19.22 -2.49 -5.11
N ASN A 236 19.59 -3.70 -4.72
CA ASN A 236 18.88 -4.93 -5.02
C ASN A 236 18.28 -5.52 -3.73
N GLN A 237 17.16 -6.24 -3.87
CA GLN A 237 16.40 -6.76 -2.74
C GLN A 237 15.87 -8.16 -3.06
N ARG A 238 16.05 -9.09 -2.14
CA ARG A 238 15.49 -10.44 -2.17
C ARG A 238 14.46 -10.58 -1.07
N TYR A 239 13.35 -11.21 -1.37
CA TYR A 239 12.28 -11.45 -0.42
C TYR A 239 11.87 -12.90 -0.39
N ILE A 240 11.67 -13.42 0.82
CA ILE A 240 11.03 -14.71 1.09
C ILE A 240 9.86 -14.45 2.03
N GLY A 241 8.68 -14.98 1.70
CA GLY A 241 7.48 -14.84 2.52
C GLY A 241 6.71 -16.12 2.70
N LEU A 242 6.10 -16.27 3.86
CA LEU A 242 5.19 -17.37 4.19
C LEU A 242 3.92 -16.79 4.81
N LYS A 243 2.78 -17.14 4.22
CA LYS A 243 1.45 -16.87 4.80
C LYS A 243 0.75 -18.18 5.06
N HIS A 244 0.15 -18.30 6.23
CA HIS A 244 -0.63 -19.49 6.60
C HIS A 244 -1.89 -19.09 7.35
N SER A 245 -2.99 -19.80 7.13
CA SER A 245 -4.23 -19.62 7.85
C SER A 245 -4.86 -20.99 8.13
N GLU A 246 -5.10 -21.30 9.41
CA GLU A 246 -5.64 -22.59 9.84
C GLU A 246 -6.87 -22.41 10.72
N PRO A 247 -8.04 -22.99 10.34
CA PRO A 247 -9.18 -23.07 11.23
C PRO A 247 -8.92 -24.09 12.36
N LEU A 248 -9.16 -23.66 13.61
CA LEU A 248 -9.02 -24.46 14.81
C LEU A 248 -10.27 -24.28 15.68
N GLY A 249 -11.24 -25.17 15.53
CA GLY A 249 -12.56 -25.03 16.15
C GLY A 249 -13.24 -23.72 15.70
N ASP A 250 -13.62 -22.86 16.64
CA ASP A 250 -14.23 -21.57 16.36
C ASP A 250 -13.21 -20.47 16.00
N TRP A 251 -11.93 -20.77 16.09
CA TRP A 251 -10.85 -19.84 15.80
C TRP A 251 -10.31 -20.02 14.37
N ILE A 252 -9.81 -18.94 13.82
CA ILE A 252 -8.95 -18.96 12.63
C ILE A 252 -7.61 -18.35 13.07
N LEU A 253 -6.55 -19.16 13.03
CA LEU A 253 -5.20 -18.73 13.32
C LEU A 253 -4.52 -18.32 12.02
N GLY A 254 -3.77 -17.22 12.04
CA GLY A 254 -3.04 -16.71 10.89
C GLY A 254 -1.59 -16.41 11.23
N ALA A 255 -0.71 -16.62 10.27
CA ALA A 255 0.69 -16.22 10.32
C ALA A 255 1.10 -15.57 8.99
N ASN A 256 1.78 -14.43 9.07
CA ASN A 256 2.41 -13.76 7.95
C ASN A 256 3.86 -13.45 8.33
N LEU A 257 4.80 -14.14 7.69
CA LEU A 257 6.23 -14.04 7.96
C LEU A 257 6.92 -13.55 6.70
N GLY A 258 7.92 -12.70 6.84
CA GLY A 258 8.73 -12.24 5.73
C GLY A 258 10.16 -11.91 6.14
N TYR A 259 11.05 -12.14 5.19
CA TYR A 259 12.44 -11.78 5.31
C TYR A 259 12.91 -11.10 4.03
N TYR A 260 13.60 -9.98 4.20
CA TYR A 260 14.26 -9.23 3.14
C TYR A 260 15.76 -9.21 3.34
N ASP A 261 16.51 -9.36 2.26
CA ASP A 261 17.93 -9.08 2.17
C ASP A 261 18.14 -8.05 1.08
N SER A 262 18.68 -6.89 1.45
CA SER A 262 18.83 -5.73 0.57
C SER A 262 20.27 -5.25 0.59
N GLN A 263 20.85 -5.07 -0.59
CA GLN A 263 22.25 -4.68 -0.74
C GLN A 263 22.38 -3.56 -1.78
N ALA A 264 23.44 -2.75 -1.66
CA ALA A 264 23.74 -1.73 -2.65
C ALA A 264 23.94 -2.35 -4.04
N ASP A 265 23.50 -1.61 -5.08
CA ASP A 265 23.60 -2.00 -6.47
C ASP A 265 24.38 -0.98 -7.30
N GLY A 266 25.11 -1.48 -8.31
CA GLY A 266 25.79 -0.68 -9.33
C GLY A 266 26.59 0.51 -8.80
N GLY A 267 26.21 1.72 -9.22
CA GLY A 267 26.86 2.97 -8.83
C GLY A 267 26.67 3.39 -7.37
N LYS A 268 25.87 2.68 -6.58
CA LYS A 268 25.58 2.97 -5.15
C LYS A 268 25.15 4.40 -4.92
N LEU A 269 24.27 4.90 -5.77
CA LEU A 269 23.88 6.32 -5.78
C LEU A 269 23.18 6.81 -4.50
N ALA A 270 22.66 5.90 -3.67
CA ALA A 270 22.16 6.20 -2.33
C ALA A 270 23.12 5.76 -1.20
N GLY A 271 24.41 5.58 -1.52
CA GLY A 271 25.41 5.10 -0.58
C GLY A 271 25.40 3.58 -0.42
N ASN A 272 26.00 3.11 0.67
CA ASN A 272 26.08 1.69 0.95
C ASN A 272 24.79 1.20 1.59
N VAL A 273 23.92 0.59 0.80
CA VAL A 273 22.72 -0.11 1.29
C VAL A 273 23.14 -1.50 1.74
N ASP A 274 22.89 -1.84 2.98
CA ASP A 274 23.04 -3.17 3.57
C ASP A 274 22.02 -3.31 4.68
N ASN A 275 20.92 -4.06 4.42
CA ASN A 275 19.82 -4.22 5.35
C ASN A 275 19.21 -5.62 5.23
N GLN A 276 19.04 -6.27 6.36
CA GLN A 276 18.23 -7.46 6.52
C GLN A 276 17.03 -7.13 7.40
N ALA A 277 15.82 -7.37 6.89
CA ALA A 277 14.60 -7.12 7.61
C ALA A 277 13.82 -8.41 7.81
N PHE A 278 13.44 -8.71 9.04
CA PHE A 278 12.54 -9.79 9.40
C PHE A 278 11.26 -9.22 9.98
N TYR A 279 10.12 -9.80 9.60
CA TYR A 279 8.86 -9.54 10.28
C TYR A 279 8.03 -10.80 10.47
N SER A 280 7.23 -10.78 11.54
CA SER A 280 6.17 -11.75 11.81
C SER A 280 4.92 -11.02 12.27
N LEU A 281 3.77 -11.40 11.73
CA LEU A 281 2.46 -10.93 12.17
C LEU A 281 1.57 -12.16 12.35
N LEU A 282 1.30 -12.49 13.61
CA LEU A 282 0.41 -13.57 14.00
C LEU A 282 -0.98 -13.02 14.27
N SER A 283 -2.01 -13.79 13.96
CA SER A 283 -3.40 -13.41 14.22
C SER A 283 -4.25 -14.54 14.74
N ALA A 284 -5.25 -14.20 15.54
CA ALA A 284 -6.27 -15.12 16.01
C ALA A 284 -7.65 -14.45 15.89
N LYS A 285 -8.53 -15.04 15.07
CA LYS A 285 -9.87 -14.53 14.81
C LYS A 285 -10.92 -15.47 15.38
N ARG A 286 -11.92 -14.91 16.07
CA ARG A 286 -13.13 -15.61 16.52
C ARG A 286 -14.34 -14.69 16.42
N GLY A 287 -15.35 -15.06 15.63
CA GLY A 287 -16.51 -14.20 15.39
C GLY A 287 -16.09 -12.84 14.80
N GLY A 288 -16.53 -11.76 15.43
CA GLY A 288 -16.16 -10.38 15.04
C GLY A 288 -14.77 -9.95 15.53
N HIS A 289 -14.14 -10.67 16.43
CA HIS A 289 -12.87 -10.32 17.07
C HIS A 289 -11.67 -10.82 16.26
N THR A 290 -10.65 -9.97 16.06
CA THR A 290 -9.37 -10.39 15.51
C THR A 290 -8.24 -9.74 16.34
N PHE A 291 -7.37 -10.56 16.89
CA PHE A 291 -6.20 -10.15 17.64
C PHE A 291 -4.95 -10.36 16.81
N TYR A 292 -3.98 -9.46 16.92
CA TYR A 292 -2.69 -9.57 16.26
C TYR A 292 -1.55 -9.29 17.22
N ILE A 293 -0.47 -10.02 17.04
CA ILE A 293 0.84 -9.73 17.63
C ILE A 293 1.86 -9.71 16.49
N GLY A 294 2.63 -8.62 16.42
CA GLY A 294 3.67 -8.43 15.41
C GLY A 294 5.04 -8.23 16.05
N TYR A 295 6.05 -8.72 15.36
CA TYR A 295 7.46 -8.44 15.64
C TYR A 295 8.18 -8.13 14.35
N GLN A 296 9.04 -7.12 14.37
CA GLN A 296 9.84 -6.71 13.23
C GLN A 296 11.22 -6.28 13.71
N ALA A 297 12.27 -6.63 12.97
CA ALA A 297 13.65 -6.30 13.29
C ALA A 297 14.45 -5.99 12.04
N MET A 298 15.29 -4.95 12.14
CA MET A 298 16.25 -4.53 11.14
C MET A 298 17.66 -4.89 11.59
N TYR A 299 18.48 -5.31 10.64
CA TYR A 299 19.90 -5.62 10.81
C TYR A 299 20.70 -5.03 9.66
N GLY A 300 22.01 -4.86 9.85
CA GLY A 300 22.91 -4.32 8.83
C GLY A 300 23.20 -2.83 9.00
N ASP A 301 23.86 -2.25 8.01
CA ASP A 301 24.45 -0.91 8.13
C ASP A 301 23.53 0.23 7.62
N SER A 302 22.36 -0.09 7.09
CA SER A 302 21.38 0.88 6.61
C SER A 302 19.97 0.62 7.13
N ALA A 303 19.10 1.63 7.07
CA ALA A 303 17.67 1.46 7.21
C ALA A 303 17.07 0.68 6.02
N PHE A 304 15.88 0.13 6.17
CA PHE A 304 15.20 -0.65 5.13
C PHE A 304 14.97 0.18 3.87
N PRO A 305 15.43 -0.30 2.69
CA PRO A 305 15.26 0.40 1.43
C PRO A 305 13.92 0.04 0.76
N ARG A 306 13.27 1.05 0.18
CA ARG A 306 12.12 0.90 -0.71
C ARG A 306 12.07 2.01 -1.74
N VAL A 307 11.23 1.88 -2.76
CA VAL A 307 10.95 2.97 -3.68
C VAL A 307 10.19 4.08 -2.94
N PHE A 308 10.57 5.33 -3.16
CA PHE A 308 9.97 6.51 -2.50
C PHE A 308 8.45 6.58 -2.70
N ALA A 309 7.74 7.00 -1.67
CA ALA A 309 6.29 7.15 -1.61
C ALA A 309 5.47 5.86 -1.76
N ASN A 310 6.10 4.69 -1.74
CA ASN A 310 5.41 3.41 -1.60
C ASN A 310 5.08 3.09 -0.14
N VAL A 311 4.11 2.21 0.02
CA VAL A 311 3.83 1.58 1.33
C VAL A 311 4.98 0.63 1.65
N SER A 312 5.43 0.62 2.89
CA SER A 312 6.39 -0.39 3.33
C SER A 312 5.71 -1.77 3.35
N PRO A 313 6.34 -2.81 2.83
CA PRO A 313 5.76 -4.15 2.80
C PRO A 313 5.92 -4.91 4.13
N LEU A 314 6.43 -4.26 5.16
CA LEU A 314 6.76 -4.85 6.45
C LEU A 314 5.53 -5.05 7.34
N GLY A 315 5.65 -5.90 8.37
CA GLY A 315 4.53 -6.28 9.23
C GLY A 315 4.06 -5.18 10.19
N ASN A 316 4.96 -4.29 10.60
CA ASN A 316 4.67 -3.20 11.54
C ASN A 316 4.51 -1.85 10.86
N GLU A 317 4.15 -1.81 9.57
CA GLU A 317 3.79 -0.56 8.93
C GLU A 317 2.50 0.03 9.51
N VAL A 318 2.55 1.31 9.82
CA VAL A 318 1.47 2.09 10.42
C VAL A 318 1.30 3.44 9.73
N PRO A 319 0.25 4.20 10.04
CA PRO A 319 -0.05 5.45 9.35
C PRO A 319 1.05 6.50 9.35
N THR A 320 1.90 6.55 10.38
CA THR A 320 2.89 7.61 10.55
C THR A 320 4.32 7.08 10.58
N TYR A 321 4.62 6.07 11.39
CA TYR A 321 5.94 5.44 11.45
C TYR A 321 5.94 4.12 10.67
N GLU A 322 7.13 3.66 10.27
CA GLU A 322 7.30 2.41 9.52
C GLU A 322 8.12 1.39 10.29
N PHE A 323 8.74 1.87 11.41
CA PHE A 323 9.60 1.05 12.26
C PHE A 323 10.67 0.30 11.47
N ALA A 324 11.29 1.01 10.54
CA ALA A 324 12.19 0.46 9.52
C ALA A 324 13.56 1.16 9.50
N GLU A 325 13.95 1.80 10.61
CA GLU A 325 15.26 2.45 10.75
C GLU A 325 16.35 1.41 11.01
N ARG A 326 17.60 1.83 10.90
CA ARG A 326 18.76 0.99 11.14
C ARG A 326 18.73 0.42 12.57
N ASP A 327 18.95 -0.89 12.71
CA ASP A 327 19.00 -1.68 13.95
C ASP A 327 17.65 -1.74 14.72
N GLU A 328 16.61 -1.09 14.24
CA GLU A 328 15.31 -0.97 14.92
C GLU A 328 14.64 -2.32 15.14
N ARG A 329 14.11 -2.51 16.35
CA ARG A 329 13.28 -3.66 16.74
C ARG A 329 11.93 -3.16 17.23
N SER A 330 10.85 -3.69 16.68
CA SER A 330 9.50 -3.23 17.03
C SER A 330 8.54 -4.35 17.31
N TRP A 331 7.61 -4.09 18.26
CA TRP A 331 6.52 -4.96 18.64
C TRP A 331 5.18 -4.31 18.38
N GLN A 332 4.22 -5.09 17.90
CA GLN A 332 2.86 -4.64 17.65
C GLN A 332 1.87 -5.48 18.43
N ALA A 333 0.87 -4.80 19.05
CA ALA A 333 -0.39 -5.38 19.46
C ALA A 333 -1.52 -4.66 18.72
N ARG A 334 -2.42 -5.42 18.08
CA ARG A 334 -3.58 -4.86 17.36
C ARG A 334 -4.82 -5.68 17.67
N TYR A 335 -5.94 -4.99 17.77
CA TYR A 335 -7.26 -5.58 17.90
C TYR A 335 -8.21 -4.94 16.91
N ASP A 336 -8.87 -5.78 16.12
CA ASP A 336 -9.95 -5.37 15.21
C ASP A 336 -11.26 -5.99 15.69
N TYR A 337 -12.33 -5.20 15.63
CA TYR A 337 -13.67 -5.68 15.92
C TYR A 337 -14.64 -5.35 14.78
N ASP A 338 -15.20 -6.39 14.18
CA ASP A 338 -16.31 -6.29 13.23
C ASP A 338 -17.63 -6.26 14.01
N LEU A 339 -18.24 -5.08 14.10
CA LEU A 339 -19.47 -4.87 14.86
C LEU A 339 -20.71 -5.48 14.21
N ALA A 340 -20.59 -6.08 13.03
CA ALA A 340 -21.67 -6.89 12.44
C ALA A 340 -22.15 -7.98 13.40
N ALA A 341 -21.24 -8.52 14.23
CA ALA A 341 -21.55 -9.47 15.30
C ALA A 341 -22.50 -8.91 16.38
N MET A 342 -22.59 -7.58 16.51
CA MET A 342 -23.50 -6.88 17.42
C MET A 342 -24.72 -6.27 16.70
N GLY A 343 -24.94 -6.59 15.42
CA GLY A 343 -26.06 -6.07 14.63
C GLY A 343 -25.76 -4.72 13.93
N TRP A 344 -24.48 -4.31 13.85
CA TRP A 344 -24.04 -3.09 13.17
C TRP A 344 -23.14 -3.46 11.95
N PRO A 345 -23.72 -4.05 10.90
CA PRO A 345 -22.96 -4.48 9.74
C PRO A 345 -22.32 -3.28 9.03
N GLY A 346 -21.07 -3.46 8.59
CA GLY A 346 -20.29 -2.42 7.93
C GLY A 346 -19.51 -1.51 8.86
N LEU A 347 -19.67 -1.63 10.18
CA LEU A 347 -18.88 -0.89 11.17
C LEU A 347 -17.73 -1.75 11.68
N ILE A 348 -16.50 -1.24 11.54
CA ILE A 348 -15.27 -1.89 12.00
C ILE A 348 -14.49 -0.89 12.85
N ALA A 349 -14.01 -1.34 13.99
CA ALA A 349 -13.11 -0.57 14.86
C ALA A 349 -11.76 -1.29 14.97
N THR A 350 -10.68 -0.53 14.93
CA THR A 350 -9.31 -1.02 15.12
C THR A 350 -8.62 -0.17 16.18
N VAL A 351 -7.95 -0.82 17.11
CA VAL A 351 -6.96 -0.22 17.99
C VAL A 351 -5.63 -0.93 17.77
N ARG A 352 -4.54 -0.16 17.64
CA ARG A 352 -3.19 -0.69 17.44
C ARG A 352 -2.20 0.12 18.25
N TYR A 353 -1.25 -0.57 18.82
CA TYR A 353 -0.11 0.02 19.50
C TYR A 353 1.17 -0.67 19.03
N ILE A 354 2.16 0.13 18.64
CA ILE A 354 3.49 -0.33 18.28
C ILE A 354 4.51 0.44 19.11
N THR A 355 5.55 -0.26 19.54
CA THR A 355 6.72 0.33 20.20
C THR A 355 7.98 -0.23 19.59
N SER A 356 9.03 0.60 19.54
CA SER A 356 10.36 0.19 19.09
C SER A 356 11.46 0.71 19.97
N ASP A 357 12.58 0.01 19.90
CA ASP A 357 13.84 0.34 20.54
C ASP A 357 15.03 0.06 19.60
N ASN A 358 16.23 0.22 20.11
CA ASN A 358 17.50 -0.11 19.44
C ASN A 358 17.75 0.64 18.13
N VAL A 359 17.08 1.80 17.92
CA VAL A 359 17.29 2.59 16.70
C VAL A 359 18.68 3.24 16.73
N SER A 360 19.48 2.98 15.70
CA SER A 360 20.77 3.65 15.49
C SER A 360 20.54 5.05 14.93
N THR A 361 20.43 6.05 15.81
CA THR A 361 20.11 7.44 15.42
C THR A 361 21.25 8.20 14.77
N GLY A 362 22.49 7.75 14.96
CA GLY A 362 23.69 8.52 14.59
C GLY A 362 23.95 9.76 15.49
N MET A 363 23.12 9.99 16.49
CA MET A 363 23.21 11.16 17.41
C MET A 363 23.87 10.85 18.76
N GLY A 364 24.44 9.65 18.91
CA GLY A 364 25.16 9.22 20.11
C GLY A 364 24.26 8.66 21.22
N PHE A 365 22.99 8.44 20.93
CA PHE A 365 22.06 7.74 21.83
C PHE A 365 21.15 6.80 21.03
N GLU A 366 20.58 5.83 21.72
CA GLU A 366 19.62 4.88 21.17
C GLU A 366 18.25 5.53 20.98
N GLY A 367 17.69 5.39 19.78
CA GLY A 367 16.35 5.88 19.48
C GLY A 367 15.27 4.90 19.91
N THR A 368 14.15 5.47 20.38
CA THR A 368 12.92 4.76 20.67
C THR A 368 11.74 5.46 20.03
N ALA A 369 10.74 4.70 19.60
CA ALA A 369 9.51 5.26 19.04
C ALA A 369 8.30 4.43 19.45
N GLN A 370 7.15 5.07 19.44
CA GLN A 370 5.87 4.39 19.64
C GLN A 370 4.78 5.06 18.83
N GLU A 371 3.80 4.27 18.42
CA GLU A 371 2.61 4.77 17.71
C GLU A 371 1.35 4.06 18.21
N ARG A 372 0.33 4.86 18.52
CA ARG A 372 -1.02 4.37 18.84
C ARG A 372 -1.96 4.83 17.75
N ASP A 373 -2.72 3.89 17.17
CA ASP A 373 -3.75 4.15 16.19
C ASP A 373 -5.12 3.77 16.70
N LEU A 374 -6.09 4.64 16.45
CA LEU A 374 -7.52 4.36 16.54
C LEU A 374 -8.13 4.58 15.15
N ASP A 375 -8.83 3.60 14.64
CA ASP A 375 -9.44 3.63 13.31
C ASP A 375 -10.88 3.12 13.39
N ILE A 376 -11.84 3.90 12.92
CA ILE A 376 -13.25 3.53 12.85
C ILE A 376 -13.69 3.71 11.40
N GLY A 377 -14.12 2.62 10.77
CA GLY A 377 -14.64 2.59 9.41
C GLY A 377 -16.09 2.14 9.38
N TYR A 378 -16.94 2.87 8.67
CA TYR A 378 -18.31 2.48 8.41
C TYR A 378 -18.62 2.53 6.92
N THR A 379 -19.24 1.48 6.43
CA THR A 379 -19.82 1.46 5.07
C THR A 379 -21.33 1.38 5.16
N VAL A 380 -22.02 2.33 4.55
CA VAL A 380 -23.48 2.39 4.53
C VAL A 380 -24.06 1.18 3.79
N GLN A 381 -24.92 0.42 4.46
CA GLN A 381 -25.39 -0.88 3.97
C GLN A 381 -26.62 -0.81 3.06
N SER A 382 -27.42 0.27 3.16
CA SER A 382 -28.68 0.37 2.43
C SER A 382 -29.09 1.83 2.21
N GLY A 383 -30.16 2.05 1.45
CA GLY A 383 -30.70 3.37 1.14
C GLY A 383 -29.92 4.13 0.05
N PRO A 384 -30.20 5.42 -0.14
CA PRO A 384 -29.60 6.23 -1.22
C PRO A 384 -28.09 6.41 -1.11
N LEU A 385 -27.54 6.26 0.10
CA LEU A 385 -26.09 6.39 0.37
C LEU A 385 -25.39 5.02 0.49
N LYS A 386 -26.02 3.94 0.05
CA LYS A 386 -25.40 2.61 0.08
C LYS A 386 -24.00 2.63 -0.56
N ASN A 387 -23.05 1.93 0.06
CA ASN A 387 -21.63 1.87 -0.33
C ASN A 387 -20.82 3.17 -0.09
N VAL A 388 -21.41 4.22 0.49
CA VAL A 388 -20.61 5.34 1.00
C VAL A 388 -19.80 4.84 2.18
N GLY A 389 -18.48 4.97 2.10
CA GLY A 389 -17.54 4.67 3.17
C GLY A 389 -17.18 5.93 3.95
N ILE A 390 -17.15 5.83 5.26
CA ILE A 390 -16.70 6.88 6.19
C ILE A 390 -15.62 6.28 7.06
N ARG A 391 -14.45 6.93 7.15
CA ARG A 391 -13.35 6.48 7.98
C ARG A 391 -12.80 7.61 8.81
N LEU A 392 -12.71 7.40 10.11
CA LEU A 392 -12.05 8.26 11.07
C LEU A 392 -10.80 7.57 11.57
N ARG A 393 -9.69 8.29 11.56
CA ARG A 393 -8.42 7.80 12.10
C ARG A 393 -7.79 8.84 13.01
N ASN A 394 -7.36 8.42 14.18
CA ASN A 394 -6.55 9.21 15.09
C ASN A 394 -5.25 8.45 15.36
N VAL A 395 -4.13 9.16 15.26
CA VAL A 395 -2.79 8.63 15.50
C VAL A 395 -2.08 9.49 16.53
N ALA A 396 -1.37 8.87 17.45
CA ALA A 396 -0.41 9.52 18.34
C ALA A 396 0.93 8.81 18.23
N ALA A 397 1.91 9.48 17.62
CA ALA A 397 3.26 8.97 17.41
C ALA A 397 4.26 9.78 18.25
N ARG A 398 5.14 9.10 19.00
CA ARG A 398 6.09 9.68 19.94
C ARG A 398 7.47 9.07 19.71
N SER A 399 8.52 9.89 19.85
CA SER A 399 9.89 9.44 19.62
C SER A 399 10.89 10.32 20.37
N ASN A 400 11.99 9.75 20.85
CA ASN A 400 13.07 10.51 21.44
C ASN A 400 14.09 11.09 20.43
N TYR A 401 13.91 10.80 19.11
CA TYR A 401 14.82 11.24 18.05
C TYR A 401 14.12 11.91 16.86
N ARG A 402 12.79 12.06 16.92
CA ARG A 402 11.94 12.72 15.93
C ARG A 402 10.90 13.58 16.62
N SER A 403 10.31 14.52 15.88
CA SER A 403 9.15 15.27 16.36
C SER A 403 7.98 14.35 16.66
N ASP A 404 7.31 14.62 17.73
CA ASP A 404 6.05 13.99 18.10
C ASP A 404 4.94 14.42 17.13
N ILE A 405 4.02 13.53 16.85
CA ILE A 405 2.94 13.76 15.86
C ILE A 405 1.61 13.31 16.46
N ASP A 406 0.63 14.22 16.47
CA ASP A 406 -0.78 13.91 16.64
C ASP A 406 -1.50 14.10 15.31
N GLU A 407 -2.20 13.08 14.85
CA GLU A 407 -2.76 13.05 13.50
C GLU A 407 -4.24 12.69 13.52
N ASN A 408 -5.05 13.41 12.75
CA ASN A 408 -6.45 13.11 12.52
C ASN A 408 -6.76 13.06 11.01
N ARG A 409 -7.50 12.04 10.61
CA ARG A 409 -7.97 11.88 9.22
C ARG A 409 -9.46 11.61 9.21
N LEU A 410 -10.18 12.33 8.34
CA LEU A 410 -11.55 12.01 7.96
C LEU A 410 -11.56 11.70 6.46
N ILE A 411 -12.05 10.51 6.10
CA ILE A 411 -12.08 10.05 4.73
C ILE A 411 -13.51 9.64 4.40
N LEU A 412 -14.08 10.28 3.38
CA LEU A 412 -15.34 9.85 2.78
C LEU A 412 -15.03 9.28 1.40
N SER A 413 -15.60 8.15 1.06
CA SER A 413 -15.37 7.51 -0.22
C SER A 413 -16.66 6.91 -0.79
N TYR A 414 -16.80 7.00 -2.09
CA TYR A 414 -17.88 6.36 -2.83
C TYR A 414 -17.36 5.88 -4.18
N THR A 415 -17.65 4.65 -4.52
CA THR A 415 -17.30 4.10 -5.84
C THR A 415 -18.58 3.80 -6.62
N LEU A 416 -18.73 4.50 -7.73
CA LEU A 416 -19.79 4.28 -8.70
C LEU A 416 -19.28 3.31 -9.77
N THR A 417 -19.99 2.20 -9.96
CA THR A 417 -19.80 1.34 -11.12
C THR A 417 -20.58 1.95 -12.28
N LEU A 418 -19.88 2.25 -13.38
CA LEU A 418 -20.48 2.86 -14.57
C LEU A 418 -21.03 1.77 -15.51
N PHE A 419 -20.30 0.68 -15.65
CA PHE A 419 -20.69 -0.57 -16.37
C PHE A 419 -19.73 -1.71 -16.04
#